data_75e0fc5c6bd0cebc186fc9c5914ed78d
#
_entry.id   75e0fc5c6bd0cebc186fc9c5914ed78d
#
_cell.length_a   1.000
_cell.length_b   1.000
_cell.length_c   1.000
_cell.angle_alpha   90.00
_cell.angle_beta   90.00
_cell.angle_gamma   90.00
#
_symmetry.space_group_name_H-M   'P 1'
#
loop_
_entity.id
_entity.type
_entity.pdbx_description
1 polymer ?
#
loop_
_entity_poly.entity_id
_entity_poly.type
_entity_poly.pdbx_seq_one_letter_code
_entity_poly.pdbx_strand_id
1 'polypeptide(L)'
;LWTLIFVLVIGLSFLSFKNLTNYMEGVGPAPVVTVPEIPEGTACTMEAKICPDGTAVGRTGPKCEFAACPSPDATKATVTTYLDGNVTSLNVTINPREIISDSRCPLDVQCIWAGTVEVRTAISTQVAHGEHVLKLGEPRVFGDHTVTLTDVTPTPHPDEKIALSSYRFTFEIKKK
;
A
#
# COMPACT_ATOMS: atom_id res chain seq x y z
N LEU A 1 -30.62 -50.23 40.40
CA LEU A 1 -29.38 -49.52 39.97
C LEU A 1 -29.48 -48.96 38.54
N TRP A 2 -30.03 -49.69 37.61
CA TRP A 2 -30.19 -49.27 36.18
C TRP A 2 -31.20 -48.14 36.02
N THR A 3 -32.30 -48.11 36.79
CA THR A 3 -33.30 -47.05 36.74
C THR A 3 -32.77 -45.72 37.25
N LEU A 4 -31.88 -45.71 38.24
CA LEU A 4 -31.21 -44.51 38.72
C LEU A 4 -30.24 -43.92 37.73
N ILE A 5 -29.52 -44.73 36.97
CA ILE A 5 -28.59 -44.31 35.90
C ILE A 5 -29.39 -43.65 34.75
N PHE A 6 -30.52 -44.23 34.36
CA PHE A 6 -31.38 -43.67 33.30
C PHE A 6 -31.93 -42.29 33.66
N VAL A 7 -32.38 -42.10 34.88
CA VAL A 7 -32.89 -40.80 35.35
C VAL A 7 -31.76 -39.75 35.39
N LEU A 8 -30.55 -40.14 35.77
CA LEU A 8 -29.37 -39.25 35.82
C LEU A 8 -28.92 -38.81 34.43
N VAL A 9 -28.95 -39.73 33.46
CA VAL A 9 -28.58 -39.42 32.07
C VAL A 9 -29.60 -38.48 31.39
N ILE A 10 -30.91 -38.71 31.64
CA ILE A 10 -31.96 -37.86 31.10
C ILE A 10 -31.91 -36.48 31.75
N GLY A 11 -31.64 -36.40 33.09
CA GLY A 11 -31.51 -35.12 33.81
C GLY A 11 -30.31 -34.27 33.30
N LEU A 12 -29.16 -34.89 33.06
CA LEU A 12 -27.98 -34.22 32.51
C LEU A 12 -28.21 -33.72 31.07
N SER A 13 -28.92 -34.52 30.26
CA SER A 13 -29.28 -34.09 28.88
C SER A 13 -30.24 -32.89 28.90
N PHE A 14 -31.16 -32.82 29.81
CA PHE A 14 -32.11 -31.70 29.95
C PHE A 14 -31.43 -30.41 30.43
N LEU A 15 -30.45 -30.52 31.32
CA LEU A 15 -29.67 -29.38 31.80
C LEU A 15 -28.75 -28.82 30.68
N SER A 16 -28.18 -29.70 29.88
CA SER A 16 -27.36 -29.27 28.71
C SER A 16 -28.22 -28.59 27.65
N PHE A 17 -29.44 -29.04 27.42
CA PHE A 17 -30.36 -28.45 26.44
C PHE A 17 -30.85 -27.06 26.88
N LYS A 18 -31.14 -26.86 28.18
CA LYS A 18 -31.51 -25.53 28.69
C LYS A 18 -30.37 -24.51 28.63
N ASN A 19 -29.12 -24.94 28.79
CA ASN A 19 -27.98 -24.07 28.63
C ASN A 19 -27.77 -23.66 27.17
N LEU A 20 -28.09 -24.55 26.20
CA LEU A 20 -27.96 -24.26 24.79
C LEU A 20 -29.01 -23.24 24.30
N THR A 21 -30.25 -23.35 24.82
CA THR A 21 -31.33 -22.40 24.46
C THR A 21 -31.07 -21.01 25.03
N ASN A 22 -30.55 -20.88 26.25
CA ASN A 22 -30.20 -19.60 26.85
C ASN A 22 -29.01 -18.92 26.16
N TYR A 23 -28.13 -19.69 25.46
CA TYR A 23 -27.04 -19.12 24.69
C TYR A 23 -27.53 -18.47 23.38
N MET A 24 -28.64 -18.97 22.82
CA MET A 24 -29.20 -18.43 21.57
C MET A 24 -30.05 -17.17 21.76
N GLU A 25 -30.61 -16.94 22.99
CA GLU A 25 -31.42 -15.76 23.28
C GLU A 25 -30.61 -14.50 23.61
N GLY A 26 -29.28 -14.64 23.81
CA GLY A 26 -28.35 -13.53 24.09
C GLY A 26 -27.73 -12.87 22.88
N VAL A 27 -27.94 -13.42 21.67
CA VAL A 27 -27.45 -12.79 20.43
C VAL A 27 -28.47 -11.73 20.00
N GLY A 28 -28.34 -10.53 20.54
CA GLY A 28 -29.06 -9.37 20.04
C GLY A 28 -28.82 -9.22 18.53
N PRO A 29 -29.74 -8.56 17.80
CA PRO A 29 -29.53 -8.30 16.39
C PRO A 29 -28.17 -7.65 16.23
N ALA A 30 -27.35 -8.23 15.33
CA ALA A 30 -26.02 -7.70 15.02
C ALA A 30 -26.16 -6.19 14.74
N PRO A 31 -25.24 -5.35 15.26
CA PRO A 31 -25.29 -3.94 14.96
C PRO A 31 -25.35 -3.79 13.45
N VAL A 32 -26.40 -3.12 12.96
CA VAL A 32 -26.50 -2.75 11.56
C VAL A 32 -25.31 -1.85 11.31
N VAL A 33 -24.24 -2.43 10.77
CA VAL A 33 -23.13 -1.65 10.22
C VAL A 33 -23.75 -0.88 9.06
N THR A 34 -24.11 0.37 9.31
CA THR A 34 -24.39 1.31 8.22
C THR A 34 -23.09 1.40 7.42
N VAL A 35 -23.02 0.61 6.37
CA VAL A 35 -22.00 0.80 5.33
C VAL A 35 -22.15 2.26 4.91
N PRO A 36 -21.11 3.10 5.03
CA PRO A 36 -21.18 4.45 4.51
C PRO A 36 -21.62 4.32 3.05
N GLU A 37 -22.70 4.99 2.71
CA GLU A 37 -23.21 5.09 1.35
C GLU A 37 -22.06 5.62 0.51
N ILE A 38 -21.39 4.71 -0.22
CA ILE A 38 -20.37 5.09 -1.20
C ILE A 38 -21.16 5.91 -2.21
N PRO A 39 -20.84 7.19 -2.43
CA PRO A 39 -21.55 7.97 -3.45
C PRO A 39 -21.52 7.14 -4.74
N GLU A 40 -22.66 6.98 -5.38
CA GLU A 40 -22.83 6.24 -6.64
C GLU A 40 -21.93 6.86 -7.72
N GLY A 41 -20.63 6.62 -7.58
CA GLY A 41 -19.68 6.78 -8.68
C GLY A 41 -19.93 5.61 -9.61
N THR A 42 -20.27 5.90 -10.85
CA THR A 42 -20.42 4.89 -11.90
C THR A 42 -19.20 3.98 -11.86
N ALA A 43 -19.39 2.71 -11.46
CA ALA A 43 -18.32 1.73 -11.45
C ALA A 43 -17.91 1.47 -12.90
N CYS A 44 -16.75 1.97 -13.27
CA CYS A 44 -16.22 1.76 -14.61
C CYS A 44 -15.66 0.34 -14.74
N THR A 45 -15.69 -0.22 -15.95
CA THR A 45 -15.04 -1.51 -16.25
C THR A 45 -13.55 -1.44 -15.96
N MET A 46 -12.97 -2.56 -15.50
CA MET A 46 -11.53 -2.66 -15.15
C MET A 46 -10.63 -2.81 -16.39
N GLU A 47 -11.05 -2.28 -17.54
CA GLU A 47 -10.22 -2.28 -18.74
C GLU A 47 -9.05 -1.32 -18.59
N ALA A 48 -7.88 -1.74 -19.06
CA ALA A 48 -6.70 -0.92 -19.12
C ALA A 48 -6.29 -0.65 -20.57
N LYS A 49 -5.95 0.61 -20.87
CA LYS A 49 -5.36 1.01 -22.15
C LYS A 49 -3.86 1.18 -21.95
N ILE A 50 -3.07 0.56 -22.81
CA ILE A 50 -1.62 0.75 -22.83
C ILE A 50 -1.29 2.01 -23.61
N CYS A 51 -0.55 2.91 -22.98
CA CYS A 51 -0.10 4.15 -23.56
C CYS A 51 1.20 3.95 -24.38
N PRO A 52 1.56 4.89 -25.29
CA PRO A 52 2.78 4.80 -26.08
C PRO A 52 4.08 4.72 -25.28
N ASP A 53 4.08 5.22 -24.04
CA ASP A 53 5.20 5.15 -23.08
C ASP A 53 5.25 3.84 -22.29
N GLY A 54 4.35 2.88 -22.57
CA GLY A 54 4.22 1.61 -21.87
C GLY A 54 3.43 1.65 -20.57
N THR A 55 2.93 2.81 -20.13
CA THR A 55 2.06 2.91 -18.97
C THR A 55 0.65 2.37 -19.28
N ALA A 56 -0.03 1.83 -18.27
CA ALA A 56 -1.43 1.43 -18.37
C ALA A 56 -2.31 2.48 -17.69
N VAL A 57 -3.37 2.93 -18.37
CA VAL A 57 -4.38 3.84 -17.82
C VAL A 57 -5.73 3.16 -17.80
N GLY A 58 -6.45 3.28 -16.67
CA GLY A 58 -7.81 2.77 -16.50
C GLY A 58 -8.87 3.78 -16.92
N ARG A 59 -10.13 3.34 -16.86
CA ARG A 59 -11.29 4.23 -17.05
C ARG A 59 -11.59 4.99 -15.76
N THR A 60 -11.90 6.26 -15.88
CA THR A 60 -12.16 7.16 -14.75
C THR A 60 -13.31 8.13 -15.05
N GLY A 61 -13.84 8.73 -13.99
CA GLY A 61 -14.89 9.75 -14.07
C GLY A 61 -16.28 9.22 -14.40
N PRO A 62 -17.27 10.09 -14.46
CA PRO A 62 -18.68 9.72 -14.60
C PRO A 62 -19.02 9.12 -15.97
N LYS A 63 -18.18 9.33 -16.98
CA LYS A 63 -18.36 8.80 -18.34
C LYS A 63 -17.53 7.55 -18.61
N CYS A 64 -16.75 7.08 -17.62
CA CYS A 64 -15.86 5.93 -17.77
C CYS A 64 -14.94 6.03 -19.00
N GLU A 65 -14.41 7.21 -19.27
CA GLU A 65 -13.41 7.41 -20.31
C GLU A 65 -12.03 6.98 -19.80
N PHE A 66 -11.16 6.52 -20.70
CA PHE A 66 -9.76 6.24 -20.31
C PHE A 66 -9.10 7.55 -19.88
N ALA A 67 -8.37 7.49 -18.76
CA ALA A 67 -7.51 8.58 -18.36
C ALA A 67 -6.56 8.95 -19.50
N ALA A 68 -6.20 10.23 -19.59
CA ALA A 68 -5.27 10.68 -20.61
C ALA A 68 -3.91 9.96 -20.43
N CYS A 69 -3.38 9.43 -21.52
CA CYS A 69 -2.01 8.93 -21.51
C CYS A 69 -1.04 10.05 -21.15
N PRO A 70 0.05 9.76 -20.40
CA PRO A 70 1.15 10.71 -20.26
C PRO A 70 1.60 11.19 -21.62
N SER A 71 1.87 12.49 -21.73
CA SER A 71 2.36 13.05 -23.01
C SER A 71 3.67 12.35 -23.39
N PRO A 72 3.83 11.89 -24.64
CA PRO A 72 5.10 11.33 -25.11
C PRO A 72 6.26 12.34 -25.01
N ASP A 73 5.98 13.62 -24.92
CA ASP A 73 6.94 14.70 -24.68
C ASP A 73 7.16 15.02 -23.19
N ALA A 74 6.56 14.25 -22.26
CA ALA A 74 6.81 14.45 -20.84
C ALA A 74 8.31 14.22 -20.54
N THR A 75 8.98 15.27 -20.14
CA THR A 75 10.39 15.22 -19.70
C THR A 75 10.52 14.99 -18.21
N LYS A 76 9.39 14.96 -17.50
CA LYS A 76 9.34 14.80 -16.04
C LYS A 76 8.13 13.96 -15.63
N ALA A 77 8.35 13.04 -14.70
CA ALA A 77 7.30 12.26 -14.05
C ALA A 77 7.56 12.13 -12.56
N THR A 78 6.49 12.02 -11.78
CA THR A 78 6.54 11.67 -10.36
C THR A 78 5.79 10.36 -10.17
N VAL A 79 6.41 9.39 -9.51
CA VAL A 79 5.84 8.06 -9.28
C VAL A 79 6.00 7.67 -7.83
N THR A 80 5.04 6.93 -7.29
CA THR A 80 5.08 6.41 -5.92
C THR A 80 4.93 4.89 -5.94
N THR A 81 5.75 4.21 -5.15
CA THR A 81 5.69 2.75 -4.98
C THR A 81 5.98 2.36 -3.53
N TYR A 82 5.91 1.08 -3.23
CA TYR A 82 6.19 0.50 -1.91
C TYR A 82 7.42 -0.42 -2.00
N LEU A 83 7.86 -0.92 -0.85
CA LEU A 83 9.00 -1.86 -0.79
C LEU A 83 8.67 -3.13 -1.59
N ASP A 84 9.58 -3.57 -2.47
CA ASP A 84 9.42 -4.64 -3.47
C ASP A 84 8.35 -4.37 -4.54
N GLY A 85 7.72 -3.19 -4.54
CA GLY A 85 6.80 -2.78 -5.61
C GLY A 85 7.54 -2.27 -6.85
N ASN A 86 7.01 -2.57 -8.03
CA ASN A 86 7.52 -2.07 -9.31
C ASN A 86 6.68 -0.88 -9.79
N VAL A 87 7.34 0.16 -10.25
CA VAL A 87 6.70 1.27 -10.97
C VAL A 87 7.52 1.65 -12.19
N THR A 88 6.85 1.89 -13.30
CA THR A 88 7.52 2.27 -14.56
C THR A 88 6.96 3.60 -15.06
N SER A 89 7.82 4.52 -15.42
CA SER A 89 7.49 5.76 -16.12
C SER A 89 8.70 6.27 -16.91
N LEU A 90 8.46 6.95 -18.02
CA LEU A 90 9.50 7.48 -18.91
C LEU A 90 10.56 6.43 -19.28
N ASN A 91 10.16 5.17 -19.49
CA ASN A 91 11.05 4.03 -19.77
C ASN A 91 12.07 3.72 -18.64
N VAL A 92 11.79 4.17 -17.42
CA VAL A 92 12.54 3.84 -16.21
C VAL A 92 11.65 3.00 -15.29
N THR A 93 12.11 1.80 -14.97
CA THR A 93 11.47 0.94 -13.94
C THR A 93 12.24 1.09 -12.63
N ILE A 94 11.52 1.35 -11.56
CA ILE A 94 12.05 1.56 -10.21
C ILE A 94 11.44 0.52 -9.27
N ASN A 95 12.28 -0.16 -8.50
CA ASN A 95 11.87 -1.13 -7.50
C ASN A 95 12.71 -0.96 -6.23
N PRO A 96 12.17 -0.35 -5.16
CA PRO A 96 12.83 -0.29 -3.85
C PRO A 96 12.92 -1.69 -3.23
N ARG A 97 14.13 -2.12 -2.85
CA ARG A 97 14.41 -3.46 -2.31
C ARG A 97 14.63 -3.49 -0.81
N GLU A 98 15.31 -2.48 -0.29
CA GLU A 98 15.75 -2.49 1.10
C GLU A 98 15.92 -1.06 1.60
N ILE A 99 15.52 -0.81 2.83
CA ILE A 99 15.83 0.43 3.55
C ILE A 99 17.16 0.21 4.25
N ILE A 100 18.22 0.84 3.75
CA ILE A 100 19.57 0.75 4.31
C ILE A 100 19.63 1.50 5.65
N SER A 101 19.07 2.71 5.66
CA SER A 101 18.96 3.54 6.85
C SER A 101 17.79 4.49 6.76
N ASP A 102 17.16 4.77 7.88
CA ASP A 102 16.18 5.84 8.05
C ASP A 102 16.52 6.59 9.32
N SER A 103 17.13 7.76 9.15
CA SER A 103 17.55 8.65 10.23
C SER A 103 16.79 9.98 10.22
N ARG A 104 15.62 10.03 9.55
CA ARG A 104 14.78 11.23 9.52
C ARG A 104 14.40 11.66 10.94
N CYS A 105 14.28 12.95 11.13
CA CYS A 105 13.80 13.50 12.40
C CYS A 105 12.35 13.04 12.64
N PRO A 106 12.07 12.41 13.79
CA PRO A 106 10.71 12.04 14.15
C PRO A 106 9.79 13.26 14.31
N LEU A 107 8.49 13.06 14.13
CA LEU A 107 7.50 14.07 14.45
C LEU A 107 7.58 14.45 15.94
N ASP A 108 7.26 15.68 16.24
CA ASP A 108 7.22 16.22 17.60
C ASP A 108 8.57 16.22 18.35
N VAL A 109 9.68 16.00 17.62
CA VAL A 109 11.04 16.07 18.16
C VAL A 109 11.82 17.17 17.46
N GLN A 110 12.56 17.95 18.22
CA GLN A 110 13.48 18.96 17.67
C GLN A 110 14.85 18.35 17.48
N CYS A 111 15.20 18.03 16.23
CA CYS A 111 16.50 17.48 15.87
C CYS A 111 17.49 18.59 15.46
N ILE A 112 18.75 18.39 15.75
CA ILE A 112 19.83 19.27 15.28
C ILE A 112 20.03 19.12 13.76
N TRP A 113 19.78 17.90 13.23
CA TRP A 113 19.92 17.55 11.82
C TRP A 113 18.59 16.94 11.31
N ALA A 114 18.22 17.27 10.09
CA ALA A 114 16.99 16.75 9.47
C ALA A 114 17.02 15.23 9.27
N GLY A 115 18.21 14.64 9.24
CA GLY A 115 18.40 13.24 8.92
C GLY A 115 18.10 12.91 7.44
N THR A 116 18.12 11.65 7.08
CA THR A 116 17.89 11.19 5.70
C THR A 116 17.40 9.75 5.68
N VAL A 117 16.95 9.31 4.48
CA VAL A 117 16.67 7.90 4.17
C VAL A 117 17.58 7.45 3.05
N GLU A 118 18.13 6.26 3.18
CA GLU A 118 18.88 5.58 2.14
C GLU A 118 18.17 4.28 1.78
N VAL A 119 17.86 4.10 0.49
CA VAL A 119 17.09 2.97 -0.03
C VAL A 119 17.87 2.29 -1.13
N ARG A 120 18.12 0.98 -0.98
CA ARG A 120 18.60 0.14 -2.08
C ARG A 120 17.48 -0.07 -3.06
N THR A 121 17.70 0.35 -4.29
CA THR A 121 16.68 0.38 -5.32
C THR A 121 17.23 -0.24 -6.60
N ALA A 122 16.52 -1.23 -7.14
CA ALA A 122 16.79 -1.73 -8.48
C ALA A 122 16.20 -0.74 -9.50
N ILE A 123 17.05 -0.27 -10.41
CA ILE A 123 16.66 0.64 -11.47
C ILE A 123 16.99 -0.01 -12.81
N SER A 124 16.02 0.00 -13.72
CA SER A 124 16.18 -0.48 -15.08
C SER A 124 15.74 0.59 -16.06
N THR A 125 16.60 0.88 -17.02
CA THR A 125 16.36 1.74 -18.18
C THR A 125 16.62 0.94 -19.45
N GLN A 126 16.42 1.53 -20.62
CA GLN A 126 16.77 0.87 -21.90
C GLN A 126 18.26 0.57 -22.04
N VAL A 127 19.13 1.30 -21.37
CA VAL A 127 20.59 1.23 -21.54
C VAL A 127 21.36 0.80 -20.29
N ALA A 128 20.71 0.76 -19.14
CA ALA A 128 21.34 0.40 -17.86
C ALA A 128 20.35 -0.30 -16.94
N HIS A 129 20.85 -1.28 -16.19
CA HIS A 129 20.09 -1.93 -15.11
C HIS A 129 21.06 -2.25 -13.96
N GLY A 130 20.55 -2.19 -12.74
CA GLY A 130 21.35 -2.51 -11.55
C GLY A 130 20.70 -2.04 -10.26
N GLU A 131 21.31 -2.42 -9.15
CA GLU A 131 20.93 -1.95 -7.82
C GLU A 131 21.78 -0.76 -7.41
N HIS A 132 21.12 0.25 -6.88
CA HIS A 132 21.75 1.50 -6.47
C HIS A 132 21.19 1.96 -5.12
N VAL A 133 22.00 2.57 -4.29
CA VAL A 133 21.55 3.23 -3.09
C VAL A 133 21.15 4.65 -3.47
N LEU A 134 19.87 4.96 -3.30
CA LEU A 134 19.32 6.30 -3.44
C LEU A 134 19.14 6.94 -2.07
N LYS A 135 19.57 8.18 -1.94
CA LYS A 135 19.43 8.98 -0.75
C LYS A 135 18.37 10.05 -0.96
N LEU A 136 17.55 10.28 0.04
CA LEU A 136 16.48 11.27 0.00
C LEU A 136 17.00 12.65 -0.42
N GLY A 137 16.41 13.22 -1.47
CA GLY A 137 16.77 14.53 -2.02
C GLY A 137 17.98 14.53 -2.96
N GLU A 138 18.74 13.43 -3.08
CA GLU A 138 19.94 13.39 -3.93
C GLU A 138 19.60 12.83 -5.34
N PRO A 139 19.82 13.61 -6.42
CA PRO A 139 19.60 13.14 -7.78
C PRO A 139 20.71 12.16 -8.23
N ARG A 140 20.31 11.09 -8.93
CA ARG A 140 21.22 10.12 -9.56
C ARG A 140 20.93 10.00 -11.05
N VAL A 141 21.98 9.94 -11.87
CA VAL A 141 21.87 9.88 -13.33
C VAL A 141 21.98 8.44 -13.81
N PHE A 142 21.06 8.03 -14.68
CA PHE A 142 20.96 6.71 -15.31
C PHE A 142 20.76 6.90 -16.83
N GLY A 143 21.83 6.89 -17.58
CA GLY A 143 21.79 7.20 -19.01
C GLY A 143 21.30 8.63 -19.26
N ASP A 144 20.20 8.78 -19.96
CA ASP A 144 19.52 10.05 -20.28
C ASP A 144 18.47 10.46 -19.24
N HIS A 145 18.36 9.71 -18.13
CA HIS A 145 17.41 9.99 -17.07
C HIS A 145 18.11 10.38 -15.77
N THR A 146 17.46 11.24 -14.99
CA THR A 146 17.82 11.53 -13.61
C THR A 146 16.69 11.06 -12.71
N VAL A 147 17.01 10.24 -11.72
CA VAL A 147 16.05 9.75 -10.71
C VAL A 147 16.40 10.34 -9.35
N THR A 148 15.42 10.89 -8.67
CA THR A 148 15.56 11.46 -7.34
C THR A 148 14.50 10.86 -6.42
N LEU A 149 14.89 10.31 -5.28
CA LEU A 149 13.97 9.97 -4.20
C LEU A 149 13.54 11.28 -3.50
N THR A 150 12.31 11.72 -3.72
CA THR A 150 11.85 13.05 -3.26
C THR A 150 11.08 13.01 -1.96
N ASP A 151 10.44 11.87 -1.65
CA ASP A 151 9.68 11.72 -0.41
C ASP A 151 9.62 10.26 0.03
N VAL A 152 9.51 10.06 1.34
CA VAL A 152 9.32 8.74 1.97
C VAL A 152 8.32 8.87 3.11
N THR A 153 7.25 8.13 3.05
CA THR A 153 6.22 8.07 4.08
C THR A 153 6.10 6.68 4.70
N PRO A 154 5.62 6.56 5.94
CA PRO A 154 5.26 7.63 6.87
C PRO A 154 6.49 8.34 7.45
N THR A 155 6.26 9.51 8.06
CA THR A 155 7.29 10.18 8.86
C THR A 155 7.49 9.40 10.16
N PRO A 156 8.73 9.21 10.66
CA PRO A 156 8.98 8.53 11.92
C PRO A 156 8.29 9.20 13.11
N HIS A 157 7.89 8.40 14.10
CA HIS A 157 7.47 8.83 15.43
C HIS A 157 8.51 8.39 16.46
N PRO A 158 8.71 9.11 17.59
CA PRO A 158 9.77 8.82 18.54
C PRO A 158 9.74 7.40 19.12
N ASP A 159 8.54 6.90 19.41
CA ASP A 159 8.32 5.63 20.12
C ASP A 159 7.73 4.54 19.22
N GLU A 160 7.61 4.77 17.92
CA GLU A 160 6.96 3.85 16.99
C GLU A 160 7.93 3.37 15.90
N LYS A 161 8.04 2.05 15.76
CA LYS A 161 8.79 1.45 14.67
C LYS A 161 7.92 1.33 13.44
N ILE A 162 8.32 1.98 12.36
CA ILE A 162 7.62 1.90 11.07
C ILE A 162 7.69 0.46 10.52
N ALA A 163 6.54 -0.14 10.23
CA ALA A 163 6.48 -1.44 9.57
C ALA A 163 6.97 -1.31 8.13
N LEU A 164 7.76 -2.29 7.65
CA LEU A 164 8.31 -2.25 6.28
C LEU A 164 7.24 -2.14 5.19
N SER A 165 6.09 -2.77 5.40
CA SER A 165 4.95 -2.72 4.47
C SER A 165 4.26 -1.35 4.38
N SER A 166 4.48 -0.48 5.38
CA SER A 166 3.87 0.86 5.43
C SER A 166 4.65 1.89 4.61
N TYR A 167 5.91 1.60 4.29
CA TYR A 167 6.72 2.56 3.55
C TYR A 167 6.19 2.80 2.14
N ARG A 168 6.17 4.08 1.76
CA ARG A 168 5.91 4.55 0.39
C ARG A 168 7.05 5.47 -0.01
N PHE A 169 7.54 5.26 -1.22
CA PHE A 169 8.68 5.98 -1.78
C PHE A 169 8.19 6.75 -3.00
N THR A 170 8.39 8.05 -3.01
CA THR A 170 8.07 8.91 -4.14
C THR A 170 9.34 9.31 -4.88
N PHE A 171 9.36 9.03 -6.17
CA PHE A 171 10.49 9.34 -7.03
C PHE A 171 10.09 10.37 -8.07
N GLU A 172 10.99 11.29 -8.35
CA GLU A 172 10.95 12.16 -9.51
C GLU A 172 11.90 11.62 -10.58
N ILE A 173 11.38 11.45 -11.78
CA ILE A 173 12.16 11.03 -12.96
C ILE A 173 12.19 12.22 -13.92
N LYS A 174 13.38 12.62 -14.36
CA LYS A 174 13.58 13.64 -15.39
C LYS A 174 14.35 13.03 -16.55
N LYS A 175 13.86 13.24 -17.77
CA LYS A 175 14.57 12.95 -19.00
C LYS A 175 15.33 14.19 -19.43
N LYS A 176 16.58 14.03 -19.88
CA LYS A 176 17.41 15.12 -20.43
C LYS A 176 16.95 15.51 -21.82
#